data_6a3292d710b969bf15e71ac1f32c6ec2
#
_entry.id   6a3292d710b969bf15e71ac1f32c6ec2
#
_cell.length_a   1.000
_cell.length_b   1.000
_cell.length_c   1.000
_cell.angle_alpha   90.00
_cell.angle_beta   90.00
_cell.angle_gamma   90.00
#
_symmetry.space_group_name_H-M   'P 1'
#
loop_
_entity.id
_entity.type
_entity.pdbx_description
1 polymer ?
#
loop_
_entity_poly.entity_id
_entity_poly.type
_entity_poly.pdbx_seq_one_letter_code
_entity_poly.pdbx_strand_id
1 'polypeptide(L)'
;MICVAGAGAFGTALAISLAANGPVILWSRDPDHAQEMRKARENTRRLAGIALPDNVTVTSDFDTIPPEIPVLLAVPMQQLRPMAQTHADQLTGRPLIACCKGIELQTGQGPTAILSSILPGTPTAILTGPSFAADIARGLPTALTLACTDPDLGETLQGALSTPTLRLYRTTDTAGAELGGALKNVIAIAAGAVMGAGLGDSARAALMTRGYAEMTRLAVAMGARPETLAGLSGFGDLVLTCTGTQSRNYRFGHALGAAAEFDPNITVEGAATARAALTRAHEAGVDLPITAAVVALLDGSLSVLQVMDRLLSRPLKEE
;
A
#
# COMPACT_ATOMS: atom_id res chain seq x y z
N MET A 1 -6.80 18.48 14.38
CA MET A 1 -5.51 18.62 13.65
C MET A 1 -4.92 17.24 13.45
N ILE A 2 -4.28 16.97 12.31
CA ILE A 2 -3.72 15.67 11.94
C ILE A 2 -2.38 15.92 11.25
N CYS A 3 -1.40 15.01 11.43
CA CYS A 3 -0.15 15.04 10.67
C CYS A 3 -0.13 13.92 9.62
N VAL A 4 0.32 14.23 8.41
CA VAL A 4 0.68 13.26 7.38
C VAL A 4 2.19 13.31 7.18
N ALA A 5 2.88 12.28 7.62
CA ALA A 5 4.33 12.14 7.51
C ALA A 5 4.69 11.39 6.23
N GLY A 6 5.15 12.16 5.23
CA GLY A 6 5.53 11.66 3.90
C GLY A 6 4.81 12.40 2.77
N ALA A 7 5.53 13.32 2.12
CA ALA A 7 5.03 14.12 1.01
C ALA A 7 5.19 13.42 -0.37
N GLY A 8 4.88 12.12 -0.41
CA GLY A 8 4.65 11.38 -1.66
C GLY A 8 3.27 11.71 -2.26
N ALA A 9 2.94 11.16 -3.43
CA ALA A 9 1.63 11.40 -4.04
C ALA A 9 0.47 11.04 -3.10
N PHE A 10 0.52 9.86 -2.47
CA PHE A 10 -0.54 9.39 -1.57
C PHE A 10 -0.65 10.22 -0.29
N GLY A 11 0.46 10.54 0.38
CA GLY A 11 0.45 11.38 1.57
C GLY A 11 -0.05 12.80 1.27
N THR A 12 0.35 13.40 0.13
CA THR A 12 -0.17 14.69 -0.32
C THR A 12 -1.67 14.63 -0.56
N ALA A 13 -2.16 13.57 -1.22
CA ALA A 13 -3.59 13.39 -1.48
C ALA A 13 -4.40 13.23 -0.18
N LEU A 14 -3.88 12.48 0.79
CA LEU A 14 -4.50 12.38 2.12
C LEU A 14 -4.52 13.74 2.84
N ALA A 15 -3.42 14.50 2.80
CA ALA A 15 -3.38 15.82 3.41
C ALA A 15 -4.43 16.78 2.80
N ILE A 16 -4.60 16.75 1.47
CA ILE A 16 -5.63 17.53 0.76
C ILE A 16 -7.03 17.09 1.19
N SER A 17 -7.33 15.80 1.19
CA SER A 17 -8.64 15.28 1.57
C SER A 17 -8.99 15.58 3.03
N LEU A 18 -8.04 15.34 3.96
CA LEU A 18 -8.21 15.55 5.39
C LEU A 18 -8.34 17.03 5.78
N ALA A 19 -7.86 17.93 4.94
CA ALA A 19 -8.05 19.37 5.13
C ALA A 19 -9.54 19.79 5.18
N ALA A 20 -10.44 18.97 4.63
CA ALA A 20 -11.89 19.18 4.79
C ALA A 20 -12.37 19.10 6.26
N ASN A 21 -11.64 18.38 7.12
CA ASN A 21 -11.99 18.21 8.53
C ASN A 21 -11.25 19.20 9.47
N GLY A 22 -10.32 20.00 8.96
CA GLY A 22 -9.55 20.96 9.76
C GLY A 22 -8.08 21.05 9.40
N PRO A 23 -7.24 21.67 10.24
CA PRO A 23 -5.81 21.86 9.94
C PRO A 23 -5.04 20.55 9.80
N VAL A 24 -4.19 20.50 8.79
CA VAL A 24 -3.32 19.35 8.50
C VAL A 24 -1.86 19.79 8.39
N ILE A 25 -0.96 19.03 8.98
CA ILE A 25 0.48 19.18 8.79
C ILE A 25 0.94 18.12 7.78
N LEU A 26 1.57 18.54 6.69
CA LEU A 26 2.24 17.66 5.73
C LEU A 26 3.75 17.75 5.94
N TRP A 27 4.33 16.68 6.47
CA TRP A 27 5.76 16.60 6.69
C TRP A 27 6.49 15.99 5.49
N SER A 28 7.59 16.63 5.08
CA SER A 28 8.51 16.13 4.05
C SER A 28 9.90 15.99 4.61
N ARG A 29 10.53 14.83 4.46
CA ARG A 29 11.92 14.59 4.86
C ARG A 29 12.92 15.54 4.17
N ASP A 30 12.61 15.95 2.93
CA ASP A 30 13.45 16.82 2.11
C ASP A 30 13.05 18.28 2.35
N PRO A 31 13.94 19.14 2.96
CA PRO A 31 13.67 20.52 3.25
C PRO A 31 13.41 21.35 1.98
N ASP A 32 14.13 21.07 0.89
CA ASP A 32 13.98 21.79 -0.36
C ASP A 32 12.61 21.50 -0.98
N HIS A 33 12.20 20.22 -0.97
CA HIS A 33 10.85 19.82 -1.42
C HIS A 33 9.77 20.47 -0.53
N ALA A 34 9.95 20.55 0.78
CA ALA A 34 9.01 21.24 1.66
C ALA A 34 8.92 22.74 1.32
N GLN A 35 10.07 23.38 1.04
CA GLN A 35 10.11 24.79 0.65
C GLN A 35 9.42 25.05 -0.69
N GLU A 36 9.66 24.19 -1.68
CA GLU A 36 8.96 24.26 -2.98
C GLU A 36 7.45 24.16 -2.82
N MET A 37 6.97 23.17 -2.04
CA MET A 37 5.53 23.00 -1.80
C MET A 37 4.92 24.22 -1.06
N ARG A 38 5.63 24.81 -0.10
CA ARG A 38 5.18 26.03 0.58
C ARG A 38 5.03 27.20 -0.39
N LYS A 39 6.03 27.38 -1.28
CA LYS A 39 6.05 28.48 -2.25
C LYS A 39 5.01 28.31 -3.37
N ALA A 40 4.93 27.10 -3.92
CA ALA A 40 4.01 26.80 -5.04
C ALA A 40 2.57 26.56 -4.57
N ARG A 41 2.35 26.26 -3.29
CA ARG A 41 1.08 25.72 -2.78
C ARG A 41 0.61 24.49 -3.55
N GLU A 42 1.57 23.64 -3.98
CA GLU A 42 1.35 22.46 -4.79
C GLU A 42 2.52 21.49 -4.62
N ASN A 43 2.26 20.19 -4.70
CA ASN A 43 3.33 19.19 -4.78
C ASN A 43 3.64 18.86 -6.24
N THR A 44 4.33 19.73 -6.93
CA THR A 44 4.64 19.60 -8.37
C THR A 44 5.49 18.38 -8.69
N ARG A 45 6.35 17.93 -7.74
CA ARG A 45 7.20 16.75 -7.94
C ARG A 45 6.42 15.43 -7.91
N ARG A 46 5.31 15.34 -7.16
CA ARG A 46 4.66 14.06 -6.85
C ARG A 46 3.16 14.02 -7.20
N LEU A 47 2.50 15.16 -7.21
CA LEU A 47 1.06 15.27 -7.44
C LEU A 47 0.75 16.62 -8.12
N ALA A 48 1.29 16.81 -9.31
CA ALA A 48 1.17 18.05 -10.08
C ALA A 48 -0.29 18.34 -10.47
N GLY A 49 -0.60 19.65 -10.57
CA GLY A 49 -1.89 20.16 -11.00
C GLY A 49 -2.98 20.19 -9.93
N ILE A 50 -2.63 19.98 -8.65
CA ILE A 50 -3.59 20.02 -7.54
C ILE A 50 -3.05 20.90 -6.42
N ALA A 51 -3.75 21.99 -6.13
CA ALA A 51 -3.35 22.93 -5.09
C ALA A 51 -3.50 22.36 -3.68
N LEU A 52 -2.59 22.71 -2.78
CA LEU A 52 -2.73 22.45 -1.35
C LEU A 52 -3.72 23.44 -0.73
N PRO A 53 -4.74 22.96 -0.01
CA PRO A 53 -5.66 23.84 0.75
C PRO A 53 -4.94 24.76 1.74
N ASP A 54 -5.47 25.94 2.03
CA ASP A 54 -4.82 26.95 2.88
C ASP A 54 -4.52 26.45 4.29
N ASN A 55 -5.35 25.54 4.82
CA ASN A 55 -5.18 24.91 6.13
C ASN A 55 -4.21 23.70 6.12
N VAL A 56 -3.51 23.45 5.01
CA VAL A 56 -2.39 22.50 4.96
C VAL A 56 -1.08 23.27 5.18
N THR A 57 -0.43 22.98 6.31
CA THR A 57 0.91 23.50 6.63
C THR A 57 1.97 22.48 6.23
N VAL A 58 2.94 22.91 5.43
CA VAL A 58 4.05 22.03 5.02
C VAL A 58 5.28 22.30 5.89
N THR A 59 5.88 21.25 6.45
CA THR A 59 7.12 21.33 7.23
C THR A 59 8.11 20.24 6.87
N SER A 60 9.40 20.48 7.11
CA SER A 60 10.46 19.46 7.11
C SER A 60 11.01 19.19 8.51
N ASP A 61 10.55 19.94 9.49
CA ASP A 61 10.94 19.81 10.88
C ASP A 61 9.86 19.01 11.65
N PHE A 62 10.27 17.82 12.13
CA PHE A 62 9.35 16.92 12.86
C PHE A 62 9.05 17.43 14.28
N ASP A 63 9.95 18.22 14.88
CA ASP A 63 9.80 18.77 16.23
C ASP A 63 8.69 19.85 16.30
N THR A 64 8.30 20.39 15.15
CA THR A 64 7.17 21.36 15.07
C THR A 64 5.79 20.70 15.12
N ILE A 65 5.73 19.34 15.09
CA ILE A 65 4.47 18.61 15.09
C ILE A 65 4.00 18.42 16.54
N PRO A 66 2.78 18.91 16.90
CA PRO A 66 2.26 18.77 18.26
C PRO A 66 2.23 17.30 18.71
N PRO A 67 2.57 16.99 19.97
CA PRO A 67 2.79 15.62 20.42
C PRO A 67 1.52 14.75 20.49
N GLU A 68 0.33 15.36 20.64
CA GLU A 68 -0.89 14.60 20.87
C GLU A 68 -1.67 14.25 19.60
N ILE A 69 -1.29 14.78 18.45
CA ILE A 69 -2.06 14.57 17.21
C ILE A 69 -1.75 13.22 16.56
N PRO A 70 -2.72 12.56 15.92
CA PRO A 70 -2.47 11.35 15.13
C PRO A 70 -1.52 11.61 13.96
N VAL A 71 -0.67 10.61 13.66
CA VAL A 71 0.27 10.68 12.53
C VAL A 71 0.00 9.58 11.53
N LEU A 72 -0.33 9.96 10.29
CA LEU A 72 -0.42 9.05 9.14
C LEU A 72 0.99 8.90 8.53
N LEU A 73 1.51 7.67 8.55
CA LEU A 73 2.85 7.36 8.05
C LEU A 73 2.78 6.95 6.57
N ALA A 74 2.86 7.93 5.67
CA ALA A 74 2.73 7.76 4.21
C ALA A 74 4.10 7.65 3.51
N VAL A 75 4.97 6.81 4.04
CA VAL A 75 6.31 6.51 3.51
C VAL A 75 6.32 5.15 2.80
N PRO A 76 7.28 4.86 1.90
CA PRO A 76 7.44 3.52 1.34
C PRO A 76 7.70 2.47 2.43
N MET A 77 7.21 1.23 2.22
CA MET A 77 7.31 0.15 3.21
C MET A 77 8.72 -0.06 3.77
N GLN A 78 9.72 -0.10 2.89
CA GLN A 78 11.12 -0.32 3.29
C GLN A 78 11.77 0.91 3.98
N GLN A 79 11.04 2.03 4.08
CA GLN A 79 11.47 3.25 4.78
C GLN A 79 10.74 3.44 6.12
N LEU A 80 9.75 2.58 6.44
CA LEU A 80 8.95 2.72 7.66
C LEU A 80 9.81 2.55 8.92
N ARG A 81 10.63 1.49 8.98
CA ARG A 81 11.51 1.23 10.13
C ARG A 81 12.53 2.35 10.35
N PRO A 82 13.35 2.74 9.36
CA PRO A 82 14.30 3.85 9.55
C PRO A 82 13.62 5.14 9.98
N MET A 83 12.48 5.46 9.41
CA MET A 83 11.71 6.65 9.77
C MET A 83 11.20 6.58 11.22
N ALA A 84 10.63 5.45 11.65
CA ALA A 84 10.14 5.28 13.01
C ALA A 84 11.27 5.30 14.04
N GLN A 85 12.45 4.74 13.71
CA GLN A 85 13.63 4.79 14.58
C GLN A 85 14.19 6.20 14.70
N THR A 86 14.28 6.94 13.60
CA THR A 86 14.80 8.31 13.58
C THR A 86 13.93 9.28 14.40
N HIS A 87 12.63 9.07 14.42
CA HIS A 87 11.66 9.95 15.09
C HIS A 87 10.96 9.26 16.28
N ALA A 88 11.63 8.30 16.92
CA ALA A 88 11.02 7.49 17.98
C ALA A 88 10.46 8.36 19.14
N ASP A 89 11.22 9.34 19.59
CA ASP A 89 10.84 10.21 20.69
C ASP A 89 9.57 11.02 20.35
N GLN A 90 9.47 11.53 19.12
CA GLN A 90 8.32 12.30 18.67
C GLN A 90 7.11 11.43 18.35
N LEU A 91 7.29 10.13 18.05
CA LEU A 91 6.22 9.22 17.65
C LEU A 91 5.63 8.46 18.84
N THR A 92 6.36 8.30 19.93
CA THR A 92 5.92 7.52 21.09
C THR A 92 4.64 8.08 21.71
N GLY A 93 3.69 7.18 22.02
CA GLY A 93 2.47 7.49 22.76
C GLY A 93 1.33 8.09 21.96
N ARG A 94 1.55 8.53 20.69
CA ARG A 94 0.49 9.08 19.83
C ARG A 94 -0.07 8.01 18.88
N PRO A 95 -1.34 8.09 18.43
CA PRO A 95 -1.87 7.18 17.43
C PRO A 95 -1.10 7.24 16.11
N LEU A 96 -0.57 6.11 15.66
CA LEU A 96 0.18 5.98 14.40
C LEU A 96 -0.64 5.18 13.40
N ILE A 97 -0.88 5.74 12.23
CA ILE A 97 -1.64 5.10 11.15
C ILE A 97 -0.70 4.81 9.99
N ALA A 98 -0.28 3.56 9.83
CA ALA A 98 0.51 3.16 8.68
C ALA A 98 -0.32 3.27 7.40
N CYS A 99 0.26 3.86 6.35
CA CYS A 99 -0.36 4.01 5.04
C CYS A 99 0.44 3.31 3.93
N CYS A 100 1.55 2.66 4.30
CA CYS A 100 2.37 1.87 3.38
C CYS A 100 1.75 0.48 3.16
N LYS A 101 2.05 -0.10 2.02
CA LYS A 101 1.60 -1.45 1.62
C LYS A 101 2.82 -2.29 1.31
N GLY A 102 2.91 -3.48 1.90
CA GLY A 102 4.03 -4.37 1.66
C GLY A 102 4.47 -5.15 2.89
N ILE A 103 5.52 -5.92 2.72
CA ILE A 103 6.18 -6.71 3.76
C ILE A 103 7.64 -6.25 3.80
N GLU A 104 8.19 -6.04 4.99
CA GLU A 104 9.60 -5.68 5.15
C GLU A 104 10.50 -6.83 4.75
N LEU A 105 11.48 -6.56 3.88
CA LEU A 105 12.39 -7.60 3.39
C LEU A 105 13.28 -8.19 4.48
N GLN A 106 13.69 -7.37 5.44
CA GLN A 106 14.64 -7.78 6.47
C GLN A 106 14.03 -8.74 7.50
N THR A 107 12.76 -8.52 7.88
CA THR A 107 12.13 -9.23 9.00
C THR A 107 10.89 -10.02 8.62
N GLY A 108 10.35 -9.81 7.41
CA GLY A 108 9.07 -10.38 7.00
C GLY A 108 7.86 -9.80 7.74
N GLN A 109 8.03 -8.68 8.47
CA GLN A 109 6.97 -8.03 9.24
C GLN A 109 6.09 -7.10 8.39
N GLY A 110 4.82 -6.97 8.78
CA GLY A 110 3.93 -5.93 8.30
C GLY A 110 4.13 -4.60 9.04
N PRO A 111 3.51 -3.51 8.54
CA PRO A 111 3.70 -2.15 9.08
C PRO A 111 3.41 -2.01 10.58
N THR A 112 2.29 -2.55 11.08
CA THR A 112 1.92 -2.41 12.48
C THR A 112 2.86 -3.18 13.41
N ALA A 113 3.32 -4.36 12.99
CA ALA A 113 4.31 -5.14 13.74
C ALA A 113 5.65 -4.42 13.84
N ILE A 114 6.11 -3.75 12.77
CA ILE A 114 7.31 -2.92 12.80
C ILE A 114 7.15 -1.79 13.80
N LEU A 115 6.06 -1.03 13.73
CA LEU A 115 5.82 0.09 14.64
C LEU A 115 5.77 -0.40 16.10
N SER A 116 5.06 -1.48 16.40
CA SER A 116 5.00 -2.05 17.75
C SER A 116 6.34 -2.54 18.27
N SER A 117 7.22 -3.02 17.38
CA SER A 117 8.56 -3.47 17.76
C SER A 117 9.52 -2.33 18.12
N ILE A 118 9.34 -1.16 17.50
CA ILE A 118 10.20 0.03 17.72
C ILE A 118 9.63 0.91 18.83
N LEU A 119 8.31 1.03 18.90
CA LEU A 119 7.58 1.95 19.78
C LEU A 119 6.58 1.15 20.65
N PRO A 120 7.06 0.34 21.62
CA PRO A 120 6.19 -0.48 22.45
C PRO A 120 5.14 0.37 23.18
N GLY A 121 3.89 -0.12 23.21
CA GLY A 121 2.77 0.58 23.84
C GLY A 121 2.19 1.76 23.07
N THR A 122 2.78 2.12 21.92
CA THR A 122 2.21 3.15 21.04
C THR A 122 1.03 2.58 20.25
N PRO A 123 -0.14 3.24 20.26
CA PRO A 123 -1.31 2.77 19.53
C PRO A 123 -1.08 2.79 18.01
N THR A 124 -1.37 1.67 17.33
CA THR A 124 -1.13 1.54 15.89
C THR A 124 -2.39 1.12 15.13
N ALA A 125 -2.53 1.65 13.92
CA ALA A 125 -3.56 1.26 12.95
C ALA A 125 -2.96 1.21 11.54
N ILE A 126 -3.71 0.65 10.58
CA ILE A 126 -3.36 0.72 9.16
C ILE A 126 -4.52 1.25 8.33
N LEU A 127 -4.20 2.10 7.36
CA LEU A 127 -5.13 2.63 6.36
C LEU A 127 -4.76 2.06 4.98
N THR A 128 -5.64 1.27 4.39
CA THR A 128 -5.41 0.59 3.12
C THR A 128 -6.72 0.38 2.35
N GLY A 129 -6.63 0.06 1.06
CA GLY A 129 -7.80 -0.18 0.21
C GLY A 129 -7.65 0.45 -1.18
N PRO A 130 -8.70 0.40 -2.02
CA PRO A 130 -8.66 0.85 -3.40
C PRO A 130 -8.56 2.37 -3.48
N SER A 131 -7.38 2.88 -3.83
CA SER A 131 -7.14 4.32 -3.85
C SER A 131 -5.98 4.71 -4.76
N PHE A 132 -6.29 5.50 -5.78
CA PHE A 132 -5.27 6.26 -6.47
C PHE A 132 -5.16 7.66 -5.87
N ALA A 133 -3.93 8.11 -5.66
CA ALA A 133 -3.67 9.43 -5.07
C ALA A 133 -4.35 10.57 -5.82
N ALA A 134 -4.33 10.51 -7.16
CA ALA A 134 -4.94 11.53 -8.00
C ALA A 134 -6.48 11.61 -7.80
N ASP A 135 -7.14 10.48 -7.57
CA ASP A 135 -8.59 10.45 -7.37
C ASP A 135 -8.97 11.06 -6.01
N ILE A 136 -8.26 10.66 -4.94
CA ILE A 136 -8.44 11.24 -3.60
C ILE A 136 -8.22 12.75 -3.63
N ALA A 137 -7.13 13.21 -4.24
CA ALA A 137 -6.78 14.63 -4.26
C ALA A 137 -7.75 15.49 -5.08
N ARG A 138 -8.42 14.90 -6.08
CA ARG A 138 -9.49 15.55 -6.85
C ARG A 138 -10.84 15.52 -6.14
N GLY A 139 -10.92 14.93 -4.94
CA GLY A 139 -12.17 14.79 -4.21
C GLY A 139 -13.14 13.76 -4.82
N LEU A 140 -12.64 12.79 -5.59
CA LEU A 140 -13.47 11.72 -6.10
C LEU A 140 -13.84 10.74 -4.97
N PRO A 141 -15.06 10.17 -4.97
CA PRO A 141 -15.49 9.24 -3.95
C PRO A 141 -14.53 8.06 -3.81
N THR A 142 -14.00 7.87 -2.60
CA THR A 142 -13.03 6.82 -2.28
C THR A 142 -13.44 6.14 -0.97
N ALA A 143 -13.28 4.83 -0.90
CA ALA A 143 -13.52 4.05 0.30
C ALA A 143 -12.27 3.25 0.69
N LEU A 144 -11.86 3.32 1.97
CA LEU A 144 -10.70 2.62 2.50
C LEU A 144 -11.08 1.80 3.74
N THR A 145 -10.24 0.82 4.06
CA THR A 145 -10.27 0.09 5.33
C THR A 145 -9.32 0.76 6.31
N LEU A 146 -9.83 1.07 7.49
CA LEU A 146 -9.05 1.42 8.68
C LEU A 146 -9.06 0.20 9.60
N ALA A 147 -7.91 -0.47 9.73
CA ALA A 147 -7.78 -1.60 10.63
C ALA A 147 -7.02 -1.19 11.90
N CYS A 148 -7.63 -1.45 13.05
CA CYS A 148 -7.07 -1.16 14.37
C CYS A 148 -7.50 -2.26 15.34
N THR A 149 -6.55 -2.86 16.07
CA THR A 149 -6.86 -3.93 17.03
C THR A 149 -7.70 -3.44 18.20
N ASP A 150 -7.55 -2.16 18.59
CA ASP A 150 -8.39 -1.47 19.55
C ASP A 150 -9.63 -0.89 18.85
N PRO A 151 -10.85 -1.39 19.15
CA PRO A 151 -12.06 -0.95 18.49
C PRO A 151 -12.45 0.50 18.82
N ASP A 152 -12.17 0.99 20.04
CA ASP A 152 -12.53 2.34 20.49
C ASP A 152 -11.62 3.38 19.83
N LEU A 153 -10.32 3.09 19.77
CA LEU A 153 -9.38 3.90 18.99
C LEU A 153 -9.76 3.87 17.49
N GLY A 154 -10.11 2.69 16.97
CA GLY A 154 -10.56 2.56 15.58
C GLY A 154 -11.78 3.43 15.27
N GLU A 155 -12.74 3.55 16.20
CA GLU A 155 -13.91 4.43 16.06
C GLU A 155 -13.54 5.91 16.06
N THR A 156 -12.69 6.29 17.01
CA THR A 156 -12.18 7.66 17.12
C THR A 156 -11.44 8.08 15.84
N LEU A 157 -10.53 7.21 15.34
CA LEU A 157 -9.79 7.47 14.12
C LEU A 157 -10.69 7.47 12.88
N GLN A 158 -11.70 6.59 12.80
CA GLN A 158 -12.67 6.61 11.71
C GLN A 158 -13.40 7.95 11.63
N GLY A 159 -13.85 8.48 12.77
CA GLY A 159 -14.51 9.78 12.83
C GLY A 159 -13.59 10.92 12.43
N ALA A 160 -12.33 10.91 12.89
CA ALA A 160 -11.35 11.95 12.60
C ALA A 160 -10.85 11.95 11.14
N LEU A 161 -10.75 10.77 10.51
CA LEU A 161 -10.14 10.59 9.19
C LEU A 161 -11.16 10.46 8.04
N SER A 162 -12.45 10.20 8.31
CA SER A 162 -13.48 10.21 7.27
C SER A 162 -13.77 11.63 6.81
N THR A 163 -13.91 11.83 5.50
CA THR A 163 -14.26 13.13 4.90
C THR A 163 -15.49 12.97 4.00
N PRO A 164 -16.09 14.03 3.47
CA PRO A 164 -17.24 13.91 2.56
C PRO A 164 -16.97 13.01 1.33
N THR A 165 -15.71 12.90 0.89
CA THR A 165 -15.31 12.11 -0.28
C THR A 165 -14.43 10.91 0.05
N LEU A 166 -13.97 10.77 1.30
CA LEU A 166 -13.18 9.65 1.77
C LEU A 166 -13.92 8.90 2.89
N ARG A 167 -14.52 7.77 2.57
CA ARG A 167 -15.25 6.94 3.53
C ARG A 167 -14.37 5.83 4.09
N LEU A 168 -14.30 5.71 5.42
CA LEU A 168 -13.56 4.65 6.07
C LEU A 168 -14.47 3.55 6.61
N TYR A 169 -14.07 2.29 6.42
CA TYR A 169 -14.70 1.10 6.97
C TYR A 169 -13.75 0.46 7.99
N ARG A 170 -14.24 0.19 9.18
CA ARG A 170 -13.41 -0.37 10.27
C ARG A 170 -13.32 -1.88 10.24
N THR A 171 -12.19 -2.38 10.71
CA THR A 171 -11.99 -3.79 11.10
C THR A 171 -10.98 -3.87 12.24
N THR A 172 -11.03 -4.92 13.04
CA THR A 172 -9.98 -5.24 14.02
C THR A 172 -8.91 -6.18 13.46
N ASP A 173 -9.09 -6.68 12.24
CA ASP A 173 -8.14 -7.57 11.57
C ASP A 173 -7.07 -6.76 10.82
N THR A 174 -6.05 -6.34 11.56
CA THR A 174 -4.90 -5.63 11.00
C THR A 174 -4.09 -6.53 10.07
N ALA A 175 -3.93 -7.82 10.41
CA ALA A 175 -3.20 -8.77 9.59
C ALA A 175 -3.84 -8.95 8.20
N GLY A 176 -5.16 -9.10 8.14
CA GLY A 176 -5.88 -9.23 6.88
C GLY A 176 -5.80 -7.96 6.02
N ALA A 177 -5.92 -6.78 6.64
CA ALA A 177 -5.81 -5.51 5.95
C ALA A 177 -4.41 -5.27 5.37
N GLU A 178 -3.35 -5.57 6.14
CA GLU A 178 -1.96 -5.45 5.72
C GLU A 178 -1.61 -6.40 4.57
N LEU A 179 -1.95 -7.69 4.75
CA LEU A 179 -1.64 -8.72 3.76
C LEU A 179 -2.41 -8.51 2.45
N GLY A 180 -3.68 -8.11 2.52
CA GLY A 180 -4.45 -7.76 1.34
C GLY A 180 -3.79 -6.64 0.55
N GLY A 181 -3.47 -5.53 1.21
CA GLY A 181 -2.80 -4.39 0.59
C GLY A 181 -1.39 -4.70 0.07
N ALA A 182 -0.66 -5.64 0.69
CA ALA A 182 0.67 -6.04 0.27
C ALA A 182 0.63 -6.97 -0.95
N LEU A 183 -0.08 -8.08 -0.84
CA LEU A 183 -0.07 -9.17 -1.81
C LEU A 183 -0.72 -8.80 -3.15
N LYS A 184 -1.74 -7.92 -3.14
CA LYS A 184 -2.35 -7.42 -4.38
C LYS A 184 -1.34 -6.82 -5.37
N ASN A 185 -0.25 -6.23 -4.86
CA ASN A 185 0.79 -5.61 -5.70
C ASN A 185 1.58 -6.67 -6.50
N VAL A 186 1.75 -7.85 -5.94
CA VAL A 186 2.37 -9.00 -6.63
C VAL A 186 1.49 -9.47 -7.77
N ILE A 187 0.18 -9.63 -7.50
CA ILE A 187 -0.77 -10.05 -8.52
C ILE A 187 -0.91 -8.98 -9.62
N ALA A 188 -0.78 -7.71 -9.26
CA ALA A 188 -0.80 -6.61 -10.25
C ALA A 188 0.39 -6.67 -11.22
N ILE A 189 1.59 -7.08 -10.77
CA ILE A 189 2.73 -7.33 -11.66
C ILE A 189 2.37 -8.47 -12.64
N ALA A 190 1.83 -9.58 -12.14
CA ALA A 190 1.43 -10.71 -12.99
C ALA A 190 0.34 -10.32 -13.99
N ALA A 191 -0.70 -9.57 -13.55
CA ALA A 191 -1.77 -9.08 -14.41
C ALA A 191 -1.23 -8.15 -15.52
N GLY A 192 -0.31 -7.26 -15.15
CA GLY A 192 0.39 -6.42 -16.14
C GLY A 192 1.17 -7.25 -17.15
N ALA A 193 1.92 -8.27 -16.70
CA ALA A 193 2.72 -9.14 -17.57
C ALA A 193 1.84 -9.91 -18.58
N VAL A 194 0.69 -10.41 -18.14
CA VAL A 194 -0.31 -11.05 -19.02
C VAL A 194 -0.78 -10.09 -20.12
N MET A 195 -1.09 -8.85 -19.76
CA MET A 195 -1.57 -7.86 -20.73
C MET A 195 -0.46 -7.36 -21.65
N GLY A 196 0.75 -7.15 -21.13
CA GLY A 196 1.91 -6.76 -21.93
C GLY A 196 2.33 -7.82 -22.95
N ALA A 197 2.14 -9.10 -22.62
CA ALA A 197 2.37 -10.23 -23.52
C ALA A 197 1.22 -10.49 -24.51
N GLY A 198 0.16 -9.67 -24.49
CA GLY A 198 -0.98 -9.79 -25.41
C GLY A 198 -1.89 -10.98 -25.15
N LEU A 199 -1.91 -11.55 -23.93
CA LEU A 199 -2.68 -12.77 -23.61
C LEU A 199 -4.18 -12.50 -23.36
N GLY A 200 -4.59 -11.24 -23.26
CA GLY A 200 -5.99 -10.80 -23.26
C GLY A 200 -6.65 -10.77 -21.88
N ASP A 201 -7.86 -10.20 -21.89
CA ASP A 201 -8.62 -9.90 -20.67
C ASP A 201 -9.10 -11.16 -19.92
N SER A 202 -9.44 -12.24 -20.65
CA SER A 202 -9.85 -13.49 -20.02
C SER A 202 -8.72 -14.12 -19.20
N ALA A 203 -7.50 -14.11 -19.73
CA ALA A 203 -6.31 -14.58 -18.99
C ALA A 203 -6.04 -13.71 -17.77
N ARG A 204 -6.18 -12.37 -17.90
CA ARG A 204 -6.06 -11.46 -16.76
C ARG A 204 -7.10 -11.76 -15.67
N ALA A 205 -8.38 -11.95 -16.05
CA ALA A 205 -9.45 -12.25 -15.11
C ALA A 205 -9.20 -13.58 -14.38
N ALA A 206 -8.82 -14.65 -15.09
CA ALA A 206 -8.47 -15.94 -14.51
C ALA A 206 -7.26 -15.81 -13.55
N LEU A 207 -6.23 -15.09 -13.96
CA LEU A 207 -5.05 -14.83 -13.12
C LEU A 207 -5.42 -14.07 -11.83
N MET A 208 -6.27 -13.04 -11.93
CA MET A 208 -6.72 -12.28 -10.77
C MET A 208 -7.49 -13.16 -9.78
N THR A 209 -8.40 -14.01 -10.29
CA THR A 209 -9.17 -14.96 -9.46
C THR A 209 -8.26 -15.93 -8.72
N ARG A 210 -7.33 -16.55 -9.45
CA ARG A 210 -6.37 -17.50 -8.85
C ARG A 210 -5.37 -16.79 -7.91
N GLY A 211 -4.96 -15.57 -8.27
CA GLY A 211 -4.12 -14.72 -7.43
C GLY A 211 -4.81 -14.33 -6.13
N TYR A 212 -6.09 -13.98 -6.18
CA TYR A 212 -6.89 -13.72 -4.99
C TYR A 212 -6.97 -14.94 -4.07
N ALA A 213 -7.14 -16.15 -4.63
CA ALA A 213 -7.12 -17.38 -3.87
C ALA A 213 -5.74 -17.63 -3.20
N GLU A 214 -4.62 -17.31 -3.87
CA GLU A 214 -3.28 -17.36 -3.26
C GLU A 214 -3.15 -16.38 -2.10
N MET A 215 -3.55 -15.12 -2.31
CA MET A 215 -3.54 -14.08 -1.27
C MET A 215 -4.31 -14.54 -0.03
N THR A 216 -5.52 -15.07 -0.23
CA THR A 216 -6.39 -15.53 0.85
C THR A 216 -5.76 -16.71 1.61
N ARG A 217 -5.20 -17.70 0.91
CA ARG A 217 -4.56 -18.84 1.57
C ARG A 217 -3.40 -18.42 2.47
N LEU A 218 -2.49 -17.57 1.95
CA LEU A 218 -1.37 -17.09 2.75
C LEU A 218 -1.86 -16.24 3.92
N ALA A 219 -2.78 -15.32 3.68
CA ALA A 219 -3.28 -14.41 4.71
C ALA A 219 -3.97 -15.18 5.85
N VAL A 220 -4.81 -16.17 5.53
CA VAL A 220 -5.46 -17.04 6.54
C VAL A 220 -4.44 -17.86 7.32
N ALA A 221 -3.42 -18.42 6.65
CA ALA A 221 -2.34 -19.14 7.35
C ALA A 221 -1.53 -18.22 8.29
N MET A 222 -1.55 -16.92 8.05
CA MET A 222 -0.94 -15.89 8.89
C MET A 222 -1.92 -15.26 9.91
N GLY A 223 -3.12 -15.82 10.07
CA GLY A 223 -4.09 -15.41 11.08
C GLY A 223 -5.10 -14.34 10.65
N ALA A 224 -5.14 -13.98 9.37
CA ALA A 224 -6.12 -13.05 8.82
C ALA A 224 -7.52 -13.69 8.69
N ARG A 225 -8.55 -12.86 8.72
CA ARG A 225 -9.93 -13.28 8.43
C ARG A 225 -10.22 -13.23 6.92
N PRO A 226 -10.82 -14.28 6.33
CA PRO A 226 -11.16 -14.29 4.90
C PRO A 226 -12.06 -13.14 4.49
N GLU A 227 -12.98 -12.69 5.35
CA GLU A 227 -13.91 -11.59 5.11
C GLU A 227 -13.17 -10.26 4.91
N THR A 228 -12.05 -10.06 5.62
CA THR A 228 -11.20 -8.87 5.42
C THR A 228 -10.57 -8.87 4.04
N LEU A 229 -10.12 -10.04 3.57
CA LEU A 229 -9.58 -10.18 2.21
C LEU A 229 -10.65 -9.99 1.13
N ALA A 230 -11.90 -10.39 1.37
CA ALA A 230 -13.03 -10.17 0.46
C ALA A 230 -13.47 -8.69 0.40
N GLY A 231 -13.02 -7.87 1.36
CA GLY A 231 -13.36 -6.45 1.46
C GLY A 231 -12.47 -5.52 0.63
N LEU A 232 -12.48 -4.24 1.05
CA LEU A 232 -11.78 -3.15 0.35
C LEU A 232 -10.25 -3.35 0.33
N SER A 233 -9.66 -3.75 1.46
CA SER A 233 -8.20 -3.91 1.58
C SER A 233 -7.62 -5.08 0.79
N GLY A 234 -8.44 -6.10 0.47
CA GLY A 234 -8.06 -7.25 -0.32
C GLY A 234 -8.61 -7.15 -1.74
N PHE A 235 -9.82 -7.70 -1.98
CA PHE A 235 -10.43 -7.82 -3.30
C PHE A 235 -10.62 -6.45 -4.00
N GLY A 236 -11.13 -5.45 -3.28
CA GLY A 236 -11.35 -4.12 -3.86
C GLY A 236 -10.06 -3.48 -4.39
N ASP A 237 -9.00 -3.53 -3.58
CA ASP A 237 -7.70 -2.96 -3.97
C ASP A 237 -6.99 -3.83 -5.04
N LEU A 238 -7.20 -5.14 -5.05
CA LEU A 238 -6.74 -6.04 -6.10
C LEU A 238 -7.35 -5.66 -7.45
N VAL A 239 -8.67 -5.52 -7.53
CA VAL A 239 -9.38 -5.15 -8.77
C VAL A 239 -8.86 -3.82 -9.30
N LEU A 240 -8.83 -2.77 -8.47
CA LEU A 240 -8.34 -1.46 -8.88
C LEU A 240 -6.90 -1.52 -9.41
N THR A 241 -6.03 -2.25 -8.72
CA THR A 241 -4.59 -2.28 -9.03
C THR A 241 -4.27 -3.10 -10.25
N CYS A 242 -5.02 -4.19 -10.52
CA CYS A 242 -4.79 -5.09 -11.66
C CYS A 242 -5.47 -4.62 -12.96
N THR A 243 -6.36 -3.63 -12.91
CA THR A 243 -7.08 -3.13 -14.09
C THR A 243 -6.72 -1.69 -14.46
N GLY A 244 -6.02 -0.97 -13.57
CA GLY A 244 -5.72 0.44 -13.74
C GLY A 244 -4.28 0.70 -14.18
N THR A 245 -4.10 1.47 -15.26
CA THR A 245 -2.78 1.93 -15.75
C THR A 245 -2.09 2.93 -14.80
N GLN A 246 -2.79 3.46 -13.79
CA GLN A 246 -2.20 4.27 -12.74
C GLN A 246 -1.35 3.43 -11.76
N SER A 247 -1.56 2.11 -11.70
CA SER A 247 -0.77 1.21 -10.86
C SER A 247 0.66 1.06 -11.39
N ARG A 248 1.64 1.45 -10.57
CA ARG A 248 3.09 1.27 -10.89
C ARG A 248 3.44 -0.21 -11.04
N ASN A 249 2.87 -1.07 -10.19
CA ASN A 249 3.10 -2.51 -10.25
C ASN A 249 2.54 -3.12 -11.54
N TYR A 250 1.32 -2.71 -11.95
CA TYR A 250 0.73 -3.14 -13.21
C TYR A 250 1.57 -2.67 -14.42
N ARG A 251 1.97 -1.39 -14.45
CA ARG A 251 2.80 -0.86 -15.55
C ARG A 251 4.15 -1.56 -15.65
N PHE A 252 4.77 -1.84 -14.51
CA PHE A 252 6.02 -2.59 -14.48
C PHE A 252 5.83 -4.00 -15.05
N GLY A 253 4.80 -4.72 -14.59
CA GLY A 253 4.46 -6.03 -15.15
C GLY A 253 4.17 -5.97 -16.64
N HIS A 254 3.43 -4.94 -17.11
CA HIS A 254 3.16 -4.74 -18.52
C HIS A 254 4.44 -4.55 -19.35
N ALA A 255 5.39 -3.77 -18.85
CA ALA A 255 6.69 -3.61 -19.50
C ALA A 255 7.45 -4.94 -19.58
N LEU A 256 7.46 -5.74 -18.49
CA LEU A 256 8.05 -7.09 -18.50
C LEU A 256 7.40 -7.99 -19.56
N GLY A 257 6.05 -7.98 -19.63
CA GLY A 257 5.30 -8.78 -20.60
C GLY A 257 5.53 -8.37 -22.05
N ALA A 258 5.69 -7.09 -22.29
CA ALA A 258 5.96 -6.51 -23.60
C ALA A 258 7.46 -6.52 -23.98
N ALA A 259 8.34 -7.04 -23.14
CA ALA A 259 9.81 -6.93 -23.26
C ALA A 259 10.28 -5.48 -23.49
N ALA A 260 9.61 -4.52 -22.82
CA ALA A 260 9.90 -3.09 -22.90
C ALA A 260 10.69 -2.59 -21.68
N GLU A 261 11.37 -1.47 -21.83
CA GLU A 261 12.07 -0.82 -20.73
C GLU A 261 11.09 -0.22 -19.71
N PHE A 262 11.50 -0.21 -18.44
CA PHE A 262 10.79 0.45 -17.35
C PHE A 262 11.77 1.32 -16.56
N ASP A 263 11.35 2.53 -16.20
CA ASP A 263 12.20 3.47 -15.47
C ASP A 263 12.62 2.90 -14.10
N PRO A 264 13.91 2.65 -13.86
CA PRO A 264 14.43 2.05 -12.62
C PRO A 264 14.23 2.95 -11.39
N ASN A 265 13.96 4.24 -11.56
CA ASN A 265 13.71 5.18 -10.46
C ASN A 265 12.29 5.08 -9.91
N ILE A 266 11.38 4.37 -10.59
CA ILE A 266 10.02 4.15 -10.11
C ILE A 266 10.02 2.99 -9.11
N THR A 267 9.66 3.28 -7.87
CA THR A 267 9.53 2.24 -6.82
C THR A 267 8.38 1.28 -7.15
N VAL A 268 8.70 -0.01 -7.23
CA VAL A 268 7.76 -1.12 -7.45
C VAL A 268 7.71 -1.97 -6.18
N GLU A 269 6.77 -1.68 -5.31
CA GLU A 269 6.65 -2.35 -4.00
C GLU A 269 6.33 -3.85 -4.12
N GLY A 270 5.59 -4.24 -5.16
CA GLY A 270 5.25 -5.64 -5.44
C GLY A 270 6.47 -6.55 -5.67
N ALA A 271 7.56 -6.01 -6.22
CA ALA A 271 8.78 -6.79 -6.45
C ALA A 271 9.45 -7.24 -5.13
N ALA A 272 9.55 -6.32 -4.16
CA ALA A 272 10.04 -6.66 -2.82
C ALA A 272 9.07 -7.58 -2.09
N THR A 273 7.77 -7.26 -2.16
CA THR A 273 6.71 -8.05 -1.52
C THR A 273 6.66 -9.50 -2.05
N ALA A 274 6.88 -9.73 -3.35
CA ALA A 274 6.85 -11.07 -3.93
C ALA A 274 7.88 -11.99 -3.28
N ARG A 275 9.12 -11.51 -3.09
CA ARG A 275 10.17 -12.29 -2.43
C ARG A 275 9.86 -12.55 -0.96
N ALA A 276 9.47 -11.53 -0.22
CA ALA A 276 9.09 -11.67 1.19
C ALA A 276 7.88 -12.62 1.37
N ALA A 277 6.88 -12.52 0.48
CA ALA A 277 5.72 -13.40 0.51
C ALA A 277 6.08 -14.87 0.27
N LEU A 278 7.01 -15.18 -0.66
CA LEU A 278 7.48 -16.55 -0.85
C LEU A 278 8.20 -17.12 0.38
N THR A 279 9.02 -16.32 1.04
CA THR A 279 9.68 -16.74 2.29
C THR A 279 8.63 -17.08 3.35
N ARG A 280 7.64 -16.19 3.57
CA ARG A 280 6.56 -16.42 4.54
C ARG A 280 5.68 -17.60 4.17
N ALA A 281 5.40 -17.80 2.88
CA ALA A 281 4.63 -18.94 2.39
C ALA A 281 5.35 -20.27 2.62
N HIS A 282 6.66 -20.31 2.42
CA HIS A 282 7.48 -21.49 2.70
C HIS A 282 7.44 -21.83 4.20
N GLU A 283 7.61 -20.84 5.08
CA GLU A 283 7.50 -21.00 6.53
C GLU A 283 6.12 -21.50 6.97
N ALA A 284 5.06 -21.05 6.30
CA ALA A 284 3.68 -21.43 6.59
C ALA A 284 3.20 -22.71 5.86
N GLY A 285 4.03 -23.34 5.03
CA GLY A 285 3.66 -24.51 4.22
C GLY A 285 2.59 -24.22 3.16
N VAL A 286 2.53 -22.98 2.64
CA VAL A 286 1.53 -22.53 1.65
C VAL A 286 2.15 -22.43 0.26
N ASP A 287 1.48 -23.03 -0.75
CA ASP A 287 1.90 -22.94 -2.15
C ASP A 287 1.35 -21.66 -2.82
N LEU A 288 2.25 -20.85 -3.37
CA LEU A 288 1.97 -19.59 -4.09
C LEU A 288 2.54 -19.61 -5.52
N PRO A 289 1.95 -20.39 -6.43
CA PRO A 289 2.50 -20.55 -7.78
C PRO A 289 2.56 -19.26 -8.62
N ILE A 290 1.58 -18.36 -8.51
CA ILE A 290 1.60 -17.07 -9.23
C ILE A 290 2.69 -16.16 -8.65
N THR A 291 2.80 -16.09 -7.32
CA THR A 291 3.85 -15.31 -6.66
C THR A 291 5.25 -15.84 -7.04
N ALA A 292 5.44 -17.18 -7.08
CA ALA A 292 6.68 -17.80 -7.51
C ALA A 292 6.99 -17.48 -8.98
N ALA A 293 5.97 -17.46 -9.84
CA ALA A 293 6.08 -17.07 -11.23
C ALA A 293 6.54 -15.60 -11.38
N VAL A 294 5.98 -14.70 -10.56
CA VAL A 294 6.40 -13.28 -10.53
C VAL A 294 7.88 -13.18 -10.14
N VAL A 295 8.33 -13.89 -9.11
CA VAL A 295 9.75 -13.88 -8.72
C VAL A 295 10.64 -14.41 -9.84
N ALA A 296 10.26 -15.49 -10.52
CA ALA A 296 11.01 -16.02 -11.66
C ALA A 296 11.12 -15.01 -12.83
N LEU A 297 10.07 -14.24 -13.09
CA LEU A 297 10.10 -13.13 -14.07
C LEU A 297 11.03 -12.01 -13.62
N LEU A 298 10.98 -11.61 -12.35
CA LEU A 298 11.82 -10.55 -11.77
C LEU A 298 13.30 -10.90 -11.81
N ASP A 299 13.63 -12.17 -11.64
CA ASP A 299 15.01 -12.69 -11.66
C ASP A 299 15.50 -13.00 -13.09
N GLY A 300 14.62 -12.84 -14.10
CA GLY A 300 14.93 -13.15 -15.50
C GLY A 300 15.17 -14.64 -15.77
N SER A 301 14.81 -15.52 -14.82
CA SER A 301 15.02 -16.97 -14.93
C SER A 301 14.00 -17.66 -15.85
N LEU A 302 12.84 -17.05 -16.05
CA LEU A 302 11.78 -17.50 -16.96
C LEU A 302 11.22 -16.33 -17.76
N SER A 303 10.85 -16.56 -19.02
CA SER A 303 10.04 -15.65 -19.82
C SER A 303 8.55 -15.76 -19.46
N VAL A 304 7.73 -14.79 -19.89
CA VAL A 304 6.27 -14.83 -19.66
C VAL A 304 5.63 -16.07 -20.27
N LEU A 305 6.07 -16.49 -21.47
CA LEU A 305 5.55 -17.71 -22.11
C LEU A 305 5.89 -18.96 -21.32
N GLN A 306 7.13 -19.07 -20.83
CA GLN A 306 7.55 -20.21 -19.99
C GLN A 306 6.80 -20.25 -18.66
N VAL A 307 6.52 -19.10 -18.06
CA VAL A 307 5.67 -18.99 -16.86
C VAL A 307 4.25 -19.47 -17.15
N MET A 308 3.66 -19.06 -18.27
CA MET A 308 2.32 -19.49 -18.69
C MET A 308 2.26 -21.00 -18.90
N ASP A 309 3.21 -21.59 -19.63
CA ASP A 309 3.29 -23.04 -19.84
C ASP A 309 3.39 -23.78 -18.49
N ARG A 310 4.21 -23.29 -17.57
CA ARG A 310 4.38 -23.86 -16.24
C ARG A 310 3.12 -23.80 -15.39
N LEU A 311 2.36 -22.69 -15.46
CA LEU A 311 1.10 -22.55 -14.73
C LEU A 311 0.00 -23.43 -15.32
N LEU A 312 -0.08 -23.52 -16.65
CA LEU A 312 -1.09 -24.32 -17.36
C LEU A 312 -0.80 -25.84 -17.28
N SER A 313 0.44 -26.25 -17.13
CA SER A 313 0.82 -27.67 -16.98
C SER A 313 0.57 -28.24 -15.57
N ARG A 314 0.11 -27.44 -14.63
CA ARG A 314 -0.25 -27.92 -13.28
C ARG A 314 -1.44 -28.90 -13.36
N PRO A 315 -1.50 -29.91 -12.45
CA PRO A 315 -2.63 -30.82 -12.40
C PRO A 315 -3.97 -30.08 -12.30
N LEU A 316 -4.96 -30.55 -13.04
CA LEU A 316 -6.33 -30.03 -12.95
C LEU A 316 -6.85 -30.24 -11.52
N LYS A 317 -7.54 -29.23 -10.99
CA LYS A 317 -8.11 -29.23 -9.65
C LYS A 317 -9.57 -28.80 -9.73
N GLU A 318 -10.38 -29.27 -8.80
CA GLU A 318 -11.69 -28.67 -8.52
C GLU A 318 -11.52 -27.24 -7.98
N GLU A 319 -12.51 -26.41 -8.25
CA GLU A 319 -12.52 -25.01 -7.81
C GLU A 319 -13.03 -24.85 -6.37
#